data_489447680491b6a85ca2b0c4908eada8
#
_entry.id   489447680491b6a85ca2b0c4908eada8
#
_cell.length_a   1.000
_cell.length_b   1.000
_cell.length_c   1.000
_cell.angle_alpha   90.00
_cell.angle_beta   90.00
_cell.angle_gamma   90.00
#
_symmetry.space_group_name_H-M   'P 1'
#
loop_
_entity.id
_entity.type
_entity.pdbx_description
1 polymer ?
#
loop_
_entity_poly.entity_id
_entity_poly.type
_entity_poly.pdbx_seq_one_letter_code
_entity_poly.pdbx_strand_id
1 'polypeptide(L)'
;MVIDTHAHCWGPPSEAHPWTNSQIVGGSDEYASGDFLQDFTVDLVYTGEKLLADMDRLVVEDAVVVGYPICPWTDNWYTVKVAEEYDRLTGVVMIDQFADDAVDQLEDVMSAEGIIGIRLGAGCPYDRMWQRFDPTVDWLLDAIDETEFWAAAEALDAAVHIWTLPPQLDQVVEFIETYPELTYVIDHHSYIRGDVRPGAEPFEQLATLAAHDNVLVKLSGVVTLSDEEYPYSDKHDHVLWLLDQFGRERIAWGSDWPNESNDATYLETLTWLNHVDELSQSDLEWITDRSFRQHVGMD
;
A
#
# COMPACT_ATOMS: atom_id res chain seq x y z
N MET A 1 5.94 -17.84 9.57
CA MET A 1 6.34 -16.42 9.62
C MET A 1 5.16 -15.62 9.11
N VAL A 2 5.01 -14.38 9.53
CA VAL A 2 3.98 -13.47 9.00
C VAL A 2 4.64 -12.13 8.74
N ILE A 3 4.47 -11.58 7.54
CA ILE A 3 4.86 -10.22 7.18
C ILE A 3 3.62 -9.37 6.94
N ASP A 4 3.56 -8.21 7.57
CA ASP A 4 2.58 -7.18 7.23
C ASP A 4 3.09 -6.36 6.04
N THR A 5 2.52 -6.56 4.87
CA THR A 5 3.04 -5.93 3.64
C THR A 5 2.55 -4.49 3.45
N HIS A 6 1.72 -3.97 4.38
CA HIS A 6 1.19 -2.61 4.30
C HIS A 6 0.83 -2.09 5.68
N ALA A 7 1.76 -1.45 6.34
CA ALA A 7 1.53 -0.71 7.58
C ALA A 7 2.05 0.73 7.45
N HIS A 8 1.66 1.58 8.36
CA HIS A 8 2.09 2.97 8.41
C HIS A 8 2.62 3.31 9.80
N CYS A 9 3.60 4.19 9.85
CA CYS A 9 4.00 4.86 11.08
C CYS A 9 4.57 6.23 10.76
N TRP A 10 4.50 7.14 11.74
CA TRP A 10 4.99 8.51 11.60
C TRP A 10 5.42 9.07 12.95
N GLY A 11 6.39 9.97 12.88
CA GLY A 11 6.92 10.66 14.05
C GLY A 11 6.13 11.92 14.42
N PRO A 12 6.46 12.53 15.56
CA PRO A 12 5.90 13.82 15.93
C PRO A 12 6.32 14.90 14.93
N PRO A 13 5.47 15.95 14.73
CA PRO A 13 5.84 17.06 13.88
C PRO A 13 7.04 17.83 14.44
N SER A 14 7.84 18.38 13.53
CA SER A 14 8.97 19.25 13.85
C SER A 14 9.02 20.43 12.90
N GLU A 15 9.95 21.38 13.13
CA GLU A 15 10.15 22.48 12.21
C GLU A 15 10.66 22.01 10.84
N ALA A 16 11.48 20.95 10.82
CA ALA A 16 12.01 20.36 9.58
C ALA A 16 10.98 19.46 8.87
N HIS A 17 10.13 18.79 9.64
CA HIS A 17 9.13 17.83 9.15
C HIS A 17 7.75 18.17 9.72
N PRO A 18 7.13 19.24 9.26
CA PRO A 18 5.82 19.68 9.78
C PRO A 18 4.71 18.76 9.25
N TRP A 19 3.69 18.54 10.06
CA TRP A 19 2.45 18.00 9.56
C TRP A 19 1.72 19.10 8.77
N THR A 20 1.85 19.06 7.46
CA THR A 20 1.35 20.14 6.58
C THR A 20 0.03 19.81 5.91
N ASN A 21 -0.38 18.55 5.95
CA ASN A 21 -1.65 18.16 5.37
C ASN A 21 -2.78 18.54 6.33
N SER A 22 -3.33 19.73 6.13
CA SER A 22 -4.37 20.32 7.01
C SER A 22 -5.64 19.46 7.08
N GLN A 23 -5.85 18.59 6.13
CA GLN A 23 -7.01 17.71 6.10
C GLN A 23 -6.81 16.50 6.98
N ILE A 24 -5.59 15.95 7.01
CA ILE A 24 -5.24 14.90 7.93
C ILE A 24 -5.17 15.47 9.37
N VAL A 25 -4.72 16.70 9.57
CA VAL A 25 -4.59 17.33 10.89
C VAL A 25 -5.72 18.26 11.28
N GLY A 26 -6.88 18.18 10.66
CA GLY A 26 -8.06 18.95 11.06
C GLY A 26 -8.61 19.92 10.02
N GLY A 27 -8.34 19.71 8.76
CA GLY A 27 -8.96 20.44 7.66
C GLY A 27 -10.46 20.12 7.53
N SER A 28 -11.19 21.04 6.95
CA SER A 28 -12.66 21.03 6.89
C SER A 28 -13.23 20.58 5.54
N ASP A 29 -12.50 19.81 4.77
CA ASP A 29 -12.93 19.51 3.42
C ASP A 29 -13.75 18.21 3.32
N GLU A 30 -14.63 18.11 2.33
CA GLU A 30 -15.66 17.09 2.16
C GLU A 30 -15.09 15.66 2.01
N TYR A 31 -13.81 15.52 1.59
CA TYR A 31 -13.17 14.23 1.32
C TYR A 31 -12.12 13.80 2.35
N ALA A 32 -11.61 14.72 3.08
CA ALA A 32 -10.75 14.42 4.21
C ALA A 32 -11.32 15.21 5.37
N SER A 33 -12.31 14.65 6.02
CA SER A 33 -12.79 15.24 7.24
C SER A 33 -11.59 15.37 8.16
N GLY A 34 -11.49 16.53 8.81
CA GLY A 34 -10.52 16.71 9.91
C GLY A 34 -10.66 15.65 11.00
N ASP A 35 -11.74 14.89 10.92
CA ASP A 35 -12.08 13.78 11.77
C ASP A 35 -11.22 12.54 11.50
N PHE A 36 -10.65 12.39 10.31
CA PHE A 36 -9.90 11.18 9.92
C PHE A 36 -8.79 10.80 10.91
N LEU A 37 -7.95 11.75 11.35
CA LEU A 37 -6.96 11.48 12.39
C LEU A 37 -7.50 11.59 13.82
N GLN A 38 -8.59 12.32 14.04
CA GLN A 38 -9.23 12.43 15.35
C GLN A 38 -9.95 11.14 15.72
N ASP A 39 -10.37 10.38 14.71
CA ASP A 39 -11.06 9.12 14.89
C ASP A 39 -10.12 7.93 15.16
N PHE A 40 -8.82 8.07 14.98
CA PHE A 40 -7.88 6.99 15.30
C PHE A 40 -7.96 6.61 16.79
N THR A 41 -8.11 5.32 17.03
CA THR A 41 -8.07 4.75 18.38
C THR A 41 -6.66 4.64 18.94
N VAL A 42 -5.65 4.78 18.08
CA VAL A 42 -4.24 4.86 18.47
C VAL A 42 -3.84 6.29 18.74
N ASP A 43 -2.72 6.50 19.44
CA ASP A 43 -2.16 7.84 19.63
C ASP A 43 -1.86 8.50 18.28
N LEU A 44 -2.14 9.78 18.15
CA LEU A 44 -1.93 10.55 16.93
C LEU A 44 -0.50 10.48 16.38
N VAL A 45 0.51 10.31 17.27
CA VAL A 45 1.90 9.96 16.88
C VAL A 45 2.03 8.43 16.96
N TYR A 46 2.14 7.77 15.83
CA TYR A 46 2.27 6.32 15.75
C TYR A 46 3.66 5.93 15.24
N THR A 47 4.56 5.68 16.17
CA THR A 47 5.99 5.47 15.90
C THR A 47 6.31 4.02 15.50
N GLY A 48 7.52 3.80 14.94
CA GLY A 48 8.03 2.45 14.66
C GLY A 48 8.06 1.55 15.88
N GLU A 49 8.40 2.10 17.08
CA GLU A 49 8.37 1.32 18.33
C GLU A 49 6.94 0.89 18.71
N LYS A 50 5.94 1.71 18.44
CA LYS A 50 4.54 1.34 18.68
C LYS A 50 4.12 0.25 17.72
N LEU A 51 4.44 0.38 16.43
CA LEU A 51 4.18 -0.66 15.43
C LEU A 51 4.83 -1.99 15.84
N LEU A 52 6.11 -1.98 16.19
CA LEU A 52 6.82 -3.18 16.65
C LEU A 52 6.18 -3.80 17.90
N ALA A 53 5.74 -2.97 18.85
CA ALA A 53 5.05 -3.45 20.04
C ALA A 53 3.69 -4.09 19.74
N ASP A 54 2.97 -3.59 18.74
CA ASP A 54 1.71 -4.18 18.28
C ASP A 54 1.96 -5.47 17.47
N MET A 55 2.97 -5.51 16.60
CA MET A 55 3.43 -6.71 15.89
C MET A 55 3.80 -7.84 16.86
N ASP A 56 4.53 -7.54 17.94
CA ASP A 56 4.95 -8.52 18.94
C ASP A 56 3.76 -9.21 19.65
N ARG A 57 2.64 -8.51 19.79
CA ARG A 57 1.42 -9.09 20.36
C ARG A 57 0.74 -10.09 19.44
N LEU A 58 1.00 -10.02 18.13
CA LEU A 58 0.31 -10.79 17.10
C LEU A 58 1.20 -11.82 16.42
N VAL A 59 2.46 -11.92 16.80
CA VAL A 59 3.50 -12.75 16.12
C VAL A 59 3.71 -12.37 14.64
N VAL A 60 3.51 -11.09 14.29
CA VAL A 60 3.94 -10.52 13.02
C VAL A 60 5.46 -10.29 13.13
N GLU A 61 6.22 -10.88 12.24
CA GLU A 61 7.68 -10.85 12.33
C GLU A 61 8.26 -9.60 11.69
N ASP A 62 7.79 -9.25 10.51
CA ASP A 62 8.27 -8.11 9.74
C ASP A 62 7.10 -7.25 9.25
N ALA A 63 7.37 -5.99 8.93
CA ALA A 63 6.40 -5.12 8.29
C ALA A 63 7.03 -4.20 7.24
N VAL A 64 6.24 -3.92 6.21
CA VAL A 64 6.54 -2.91 5.19
C VAL A 64 5.85 -1.61 5.59
N VAL A 65 6.65 -0.62 5.96
CA VAL A 65 6.18 0.73 6.29
C VAL A 65 6.03 1.52 5.00
N VAL A 66 4.81 1.75 4.62
CA VAL A 66 4.47 2.56 3.44
C VAL A 66 4.37 4.02 3.85
N GLY A 67 4.99 4.92 3.09
CA GLY A 67 4.93 6.36 3.34
C GLY A 67 3.50 6.85 3.53
N TYR A 68 3.28 7.68 4.57
CA TYR A 68 1.97 8.18 4.95
C TYR A 68 1.87 9.69 4.77
N PRO A 69 0.79 10.21 4.19
CA PRO A 69 0.69 11.60 3.79
C PRO A 69 0.35 12.59 4.91
N ILE A 70 0.79 12.35 6.13
CA ILE A 70 0.63 13.30 7.23
C ILE A 70 1.57 14.51 7.09
N CYS A 71 2.78 14.27 6.58
CA CYS A 71 3.69 15.28 6.05
C CYS A 71 3.41 15.52 4.56
N PRO A 72 4.13 16.38 3.86
CA PRO A 72 4.13 16.34 2.39
C PRO A 72 4.35 14.92 1.88
N TRP A 73 3.67 14.55 0.81
CA TRP A 73 3.75 13.17 0.26
C TRP A 73 5.18 12.66 0.10
N THR A 74 6.08 13.54 -0.32
CA THR A 74 7.47 13.22 -0.62
C THR A 74 8.43 13.45 0.56
N ASP A 75 7.91 13.74 1.75
CA ASP A 75 8.72 13.81 2.97
C ASP A 75 8.89 12.42 3.59
N ASN A 76 9.88 11.71 3.13
CA ASN A 76 10.14 10.31 3.46
C ASN A 76 10.97 10.10 4.75
N TRP A 77 11.34 11.17 5.45
CA TRP A 77 12.32 11.12 6.54
C TRP A 77 12.02 10.05 7.59
N TYR A 78 10.74 9.88 7.93
CA TYR A 78 10.38 8.95 9.00
C TYR A 78 10.35 7.49 8.51
N THR A 79 9.89 7.24 7.28
CA THR A 79 9.93 5.92 6.66
C THR A 79 11.37 5.44 6.49
N VAL A 80 12.26 6.29 6.00
CA VAL A 80 13.71 5.99 5.91
C VAL A 80 14.29 5.74 7.30
N LYS A 81 14.02 6.63 8.25
CA LYS A 81 14.52 6.48 9.64
C LYS A 81 14.15 5.13 10.25
N VAL A 82 12.91 4.69 10.14
CA VAL A 82 12.49 3.43 10.77
C VAL A 82 13.02 2.21 10.03
N ALA A 83 13.18 2.27 8.72
CA ALA A 83 13.79 1.21 7.94
C ALA A 83 15.26 1.02 8.29
N GLU A 84 16.03 2.11 8.50
CA GLU A 84 17.44 2.03 8.92
C GLU A 84 17.61 1.64 10.41
N GLU A 85 16.63 1.97 11.26
CA GLU A 85 16.74 1.77 12.72
C GLU A 85 16.31 0.38 13.18
N TYR A 86 15.39 -0.26 12.45
CA TYR A 86 14.78 -1.53 12.87
C TYR A 86 14.83 -2.60 11.77
N ASP A 87 15.62 -3.63 11.95
CA ASP A 87 15.79 -4.76 11.02
C ASP A 87 14.46 -5.42 10.57
N ARG A 88 13.39 -5.27 11.36
CA ARG A 88 12.06 -5.83 11.09
C ARG A 88 11.15 -4.92 10.27
N LEU A 89 11.59 -3.69 10.00
CA LEU A 89 10.80 -2.70 9.24
C LEU A 89 11.52 -2.37 7.93
N THR A 90 10.85 -2.60 6.82
CA THR A 90 11.29 -2.11 5.52
C THR A 90 10.44 -0.94 5.07
N GLY A 91 10.96 -0.10 4.20
CA GLY A 91 10.29 1.13 3.78
C GLY A 91 9.91 1.15 2.31
N VAL A 92 8.74 1.72 2.02
CA VAL A 92 8.29 2.12 0.69
C VAL A 92 8.00 3.62 0.72
N VAL A 93 8.70 4.37 -0.11
CA VAL A 93 8.73 5.84 -0.08
C VAL A 93 7.96 6.46 -1.25
N MET A 94 7.72 7.76 -1.21
CA MET A 94 7.04 8.47 -2.29
C MET A 94 7.96 9.55 -2.86
N ILE A 95 8.08 9.58 -4.18
CA ILE A 95 8.89 10.56 -4.90
C ILE A 95 7.99 11.22 -5.95
N ASP A 96 8.14 12.51 -6.12
CA ASP A 96 7.55 13.21 -7.26
C ASP A 96 8.42 12.98 -8.49
N GLN A 97 8.03 12.01 -9.32
CA GLN A 97 8.74 11.64 -10.53
C GLN A 97 8.83 12.76 -11.56
N PHE A 98 8.04 13.83 -11.42
CA PHE A 98 8.07 15.01 -12.29
C PHE A 98 9.04 16.10 -11.81
N ALA A 99 9.69 15.92 -10.67
CA ALA A 99 10.68 16.88 -10.17
C ALA A 99 11.95 16.85 -11.03
N ASP A 100 12.58 18.01 -11.21
CA ASP A 100 13.82 18.14 -11.98
C ASP A 100 14.97 17.26 -11.46
N ASP A 101 14.94 16.89 -10.17
CA ASP A 101 15.93 16.07 -9.45
C ASP A 101 15.37 14.71 -9.00
N ALA A 102 14.28 14.23 -9.63
CA ALA A 102 13.60 12.99 -9.23
C ALA A 102 14.53 11.76 -9.24
N VAL A 103 15.42 11.65 -10.22
CA VAL A 103 16.40 10.54 -10.31
C VAL A 103 17.38 10.61 -9.13
N ASP A 104 17.92 11.79 -8.83
CA ASP A 104 18.85 11.97 -7.71
C ASP A 104 18.15 11.64 -6.36
N GLN A 105 16.89 12.03 -6.21
CA GLN A 105 16.07 11.69 -5.01
C GLN A 105 15.86 10.18 -4.91
N LEU A 106 15.55 9.51 -6.03
CA LEU A 106 15.35 8.05 -6.07
C LEU A 106 16.63 7.31 -5.67
N GLU A 107 17.78 7.68 -6.27
CA GLU A 107 19.08 7.09 -5.97
C GLU A 107 19.45 7.29 -4.48
N ASP A 108 19.20 8.47 -3.93
CA ASP A 108 19.49 8.79 -2.54
C ASP A 108 18.65 7.91 -1.57
N VAL A 109 17.33 7.87 -1.74
CA VAL A 109 16.46 7.10 -0.84
C VAL A 109 16.65 5.59 -0.99
N MET A 110 16.86 5.07 -2.21
CA MET A 110 17.13 3.65 -2.44
C MET A 110 18.52 3.21 -1.93
N SER A 111 19.43 4.15 -1.65
CA SER A 111 20.70 3.85 -1.00
C SER A 111 20.57 3.61 0.51
N ALA A 112 19.44 3.99 1.12
CA ALA A 112 19.20 3.78 2.54
C ALA A 112 18.85 2.30 2.80
N GLU A 113 19.39 1.75 3.91
CA GLU A 113 19.16 0.35 4.28
C GLU A 113 17.66 0.12 4.57
N GLY A 114 17.10 -0.96 4.04
CA GLY A 114 15.70 -1.36 4.26
C GLY A 114 14.69 -0.66 3.37
N ILE A 115 15.07 0.27 2.48
CA ILE A 115 14.14 0.80 1.47
C ILE A 115 14.07 -0.16 0.29
N ILE A 116 12.86 -0.61 -0.04
CA ILE A 116 12.62 -1.64 -1.07
C ILE A 116 11.88 -1.13 -2.31
N GLY A 117 11.39 0.09 -2.29
CA GLY A 117 10.64 0.60 -3.43
C GLY A 117 9.95 1.93 -3.20
N ILE A 118 9.17 2.29 -4.17
CA ILE A 118 8.40 3.54 -4.22
C ILE A 118 6.91 3.29 -4.34
N ARG A 119 6.09 4.28 -3.96
CA ARG A 119 4.64 4.23 -4.09
C ARG A 119 4.13 5.35 -5.00
N LEU A 120 3.25 4.99 -5.91
CA LEU A 120 2.47 5.93 -6.73
C LEU A 120 1.03 5.99 -6.20
N GLY A 121 0.55 7.18 -5.89
CA GLY A 121 -0.82 7.42 -5.46
C GLY A 121 -1.71 7.80 -6.64
N ALA A 122 -1.98 6.89 -7.57
CA ALA A 122 -2.71 7.18 -8.80
C ALA A 122 -4.14 7.73 -8.58
N GLY A 123 -4.79 7.36 -7.47
CA GLY A 123 -6.10 7.89 -7.09
C GLY A 123 -6.06 9.29 -6.44
N CYS A 124 -4.93 10.02 -6.51
CA CYS A 124 -4.75 11.26 -5.78
C CYS A 124 -3.73 12.17 -6.48
N PRO A 125 -4.07 13.41 -6.83
CA PRO A 125 -3.08 14.39 -7.28
C PRO A 125 -2.06 14.69 -6.17
N TYR A 126 -0.77 14.81 -6.51
CA TYR A 126 0.29 15.10 -5.54
C TYR A 126 0.10 16.42 -4.79
N ASP A 127 -0.42 17.43 -5.46
CA ASP A 127 -0.64 18.78 -4.92
C ASP A 127 -1.98 18.92 -4.18
N ARG A 128 -2.84 17.90 -4.25
CA ARG A 128 -4.22 17.96 -3.75
C ARG A 128 -4.64 16.66 -3.05
N MET A 129 -3.95 16.33 -1.99
CA MET A 129 -4.20 15.16 -1.16
C MET A 129 -5.67 14.96 -0.74
N TRP A 130 -6.37 16.07 -0.56
CA TRP A 130 -7.80 16.08 -0.19
C TRP A 130 -8.72 15.62 -1.32
N GLN A 131 -8.22 15.54 -2.54
CA GLN A 131 -8.95 14.97 -3.66
C GLN A 131 -8.64 13.48 -3.86
N ARG A 132 -8.32 12.79 -2.78
CA ARG A 132 -8.18 11.33 -2.81
C ARG A 132 -9.46 10.68 -3.32
N PHE A 133 -9.30 9.50 -3.92
CA PHE A 133 -10.39 8.74 -4.52
C PHE A 133 -11.06 9.45 -5.71
N ASP A 134 -10.31 10.29 -6.41
CA ASP A 134 -10.76 10.87 -7.66
C ASP A 134 -10.39 9.93 -8.84
N PRO A 135 -11.36 9.18 -9.40
CA PRO A 135 -11.08 8.24 -10.49
C PRO A 135 -10.79 8.94 -11.84
N THR A 136 -10.93 10.27 -11.90
CA THR A 136 -10.64 11.06 -13.10
C THR A 136 -9.18 11.54 -13.17
N VAL A 137 -8.39 11.23 -12.13
CA VAL A 137 -6.96 11.53 -12.12
C VAL A 137 -6.25 10.63 -13.14
N ASP A 138 -5.49 11.22 -14.03
CA ASP A 138 -4.83 10.55 -15.16
C ASP A 138 -3.30 10.79 -15.24
N TRP A 139 -2.73 11.41 -14.21
CA TRP A 139 -1.30 11.74 -14.16
C TRP A 139 -0.38 10.50 -14.26
N LEU A 140 -0.91 9.29 -14.00
CA LEU A 140 -0.12 8.06 -14.18
C LEU A 140 0.30 7.86 -15.64
N LEU A 141 -0.53 8.28 -16.61
CA LEU A 141 -0.17 8.27 -18.02
C LEU A 141 0.94 9.30 -18.31
N ASP A 142 0.86 10.48 -17.70
CA ASP A 142 1.95 11.48 -17.83
C ASP A 142 3.25 10.96 -17.22
N ALA A 143 3.18 10.16 -16.16
CA ALA A 143 4.34 9.55 -15.52
C ALA A 143 5.08 8.54 -16.43
N ILE A 144 4.41 7.95 -17.40
CA ILE A 144 5.02 7.01 -18.36
C ILE A 144 6.14 7.68 -19.16
N ASP A 145 6.05 8.97 -19.42
CA ASP A 145 7.02 9.73 -20.20
C ASP A 145 8.32 10.04 -19.42
N GLU A 146 8.36 9.84 -18.11
CA GLU A 146 9.53 10.06 -17.24
C GLU A 146 10.55 8.90 -17.34
N THR A 147 11.03 8.67 -18.57
CA THR A 147 11.82 7.48 -18.94
C THR A 147 13.15 7.35 -18.19
N GLU A 148 13.80 8.46 -17.83
CA GLU A 148 15.06 8.44 -17.07
C GLU A 148 14.80 7.98 -15.62
N PHE A 149 13.69 8.41 -15.03
CA PHE A 149 13.28 7.99 -13.69
C PHE A 149 12.99 6.49 -13.64
N TRP A 150 12.21 5.95 -14.58
CA TRP A 150 11.87 4.52 -14.60
C TRP A 150 13.06 3.64 -14.94
N ALA A 151 13.97 4.09 -15.80
CA ALA A 151 15.21 3.37 -16.05
C ALA A 151 16.11 3.33 -14.79
N ALA A 152 16.12 4.37 -13.98
CA ALA A 152 16.82 4.36 -12.68
C ALA A 152 16.12 3.43 -11.67
N ALA A 153 14.78 3.45 -11.60
CA ALA A 153 14.01 2.56 -10.73
C ALA A 153 14.26 1.08 -11.06
N GLU A 154 14.30 0.73 -12.35
CA GLU A 154 14.64 -0.61 -12.83
C GLU A 154 16.09 -0.99 -12.45
N ALA A 155 17.05 -0.11 -12.66
CA ALA A 155 18.46 -0.37 -12.32
C ALA A 155 18.71 -0.54 -10.80
N LEU A 156 17.83 -0.01 -9.98
CA LEU A 156 17.87 -0.09 -8.52
C LEU A 156 17.02 -1.22 -7.96
N ASP A 157 16.39 -2.04 -8.80
CA ASP A 157 15.41 -3.08 -8.41
C ASP A 157 14.29 -2.54 -7.50
N ALA A 158 13.86 -1.29 -7.70
CA ALA A 158 12.83 -0.66 -6.89
C ALA A 158 11.45 -1.27 -7.19
N ALA A 159 10.79 -1.82 -6.18
CA ALA A 159 9.40 -2.26 -6.32
C ALA A 159 8.46 -1.05 -6.43
N VAL A 160 7.55 -1.06 -7.40
CA VAL A 160 6.60 0.03 -7.65
C VAL A 160 5.24 -0.35 -7.08
N HIS A 161 4.90 0.22 -5.92
CA HIS A 161 3.60 0.07 -5.31
C HIS A 161 2.63 1.08 -5.92
N ILE A 162 1.45 0.63 -6.34
CA ILE A 162 0.45 1.51 -6.98
C ILE A 162 -0.84 1.48 -6.18
N TRP A 163 -1.21 2.63 -5.61
CA TRP A 163 -2.53 2.86 -5.09
C TRP A 163 -3.42 3.44 -6.19
N THR A 164 -4.42 2.68 -6.61
CA THR A 164 -5.28 3.01 -7.75
C THR A 164 -6.73 2.68 -7.47
N LEU A 165 -7.62 3.26 -8.27
CA LEU A 165 -9.05 2.97 -8.30
C LEU A 165 -9.39 2.13 -9.54
N PRO A 166 -10.45 1.30 -9.54
CA PRO A 166 -10.78 0.44 -10.67
C PRO A 166 -10.83 1.16 -12.03
N PRO A 167 -11.42 2.35 -12.17
CA PRO A 167 -11.45 3.07 -13.46
C PRO A 167 -10.08 3.50 -14.00
N GLN A 168 -9.02 3.40 -13.19
CA GLN A 168 -7.65 3.77 -13.57
C GLN A 168 -6.80 2.56 -13.98
N LEU A 169 -7.33 1.33 -13.90
CA LEU A 169 -6.55 0.11 -14.14
C LEU A 169 -6.05 -0.01 -15.58
N ASP A 170 -6.73 0.59 -16.55
CA ASP A 170 -6.22 0.65 -17.93
C ASP A 170 -4.90 1.44 -18.02
N GLN A 171 -4.76 2.51 -17.22
CA GLN A 171 -3.51 3.29 -17.14
C GLN A 171 -2.39 2.45 -16.50
N VAL A 172 -2.72 1.63 -15.51
CA VAL A 172 -1.77 0.72 -14.85
C VAL A 172 -1.28 -0.34 -15.83
N VAL A 173 -2.17 -0.90 -16.65
CA VAL A 173 -1.79 -1.86 -17.71
C VAL A 173 -0.80 -1.22 -18.68
N GLU A 174 -1.10 -0.01 -19.18
CA GLU A 174 -0.22 0.70 -20.12
C GLU A 174 1.16 0.98 -19.49
N PHE A 175 1.18 1.34 -18.20
CA PHE A 175 2.42 1.55 -17.46
C PHE A 175 3.25 0.26 -17.34
N ILE A 176 2.63 -0.87 -16.98
CA ILE A 176 3.28 -2.18 -16.87
C ILE A 176 3.82 -2.64 -18.23
N GLU A 177 3.05 -2.45 -19.29
CA GLU A 177 3.47 -2.83 -20.65
C GLU A 177 4.64 -1.98 -21.15
N THR A 178 4.75 -0.74 -20.70
CA THR A 178 5.85 0.17 -21.05
C THR A 178 7.13 -0.17 -20.30
N TYR A 179 7.03 -0.59 -19.02
CA TYR A 179 8.17 -0.93 -18.16
C TYR A 179 8.03 -2.36 -17.60
N PRO A 180 8.11 -3.39 -18.44
CA PRO A 180 7.81 -4.78 -18.06
C PRO A 180 8.85 -5.42 -17.14
N GLU A 181 10.02 -4.82 -16.97
CA GLU A 181 11.08 -5.35 -16.09
C GLU A 181 10.92 -4.87 -14.63
N LEU A 182 10.09 -3.84 -14.37
CA LEU A 182 9.80 -3.39 -13.02
C LEU A 182 8.93 -4.42 -12.26
N THR A 183 9.10 -4.46 -10.95
CA THR A 183 8.23 -5.24 -10.04
C THR A 183 7.08 -4.38 -9.55
N TYR A 184 5.83 -4.83 -9.70
CA TYR A 184 4.63 -4.07 -9.37
C TYR A 184 3.85 -4.67 -8.21
N VAL A 185 3.35 -3.82 -7.33
CA VAL A 185 2.52 -4.19 -6.20
C VAL A 185 1.27 -3.30 -6.18
N ILE A 186 0.10 -3.90 -6.37
CA ILE A 186 -1.18 -3.17 -6.40
C ILE A 186 -1.75 -3.10 -4.99
N ASP A 187 -1.83 -1.89 -4.44
CA ASP A 187 -2.36 -1.66 -3.09
C ASP A 187 -3.88 -1.86 -3.02
N HIS A 188 -4.36 -2.43 -1.91
CA HIS A 188 -5.77 -2.52 -1.53
C HIS A 188 -6.68 -3.15 -2.61
N HIS A 189 -6.16 -4.10 -3.40
CA HIS A 189 -6.86 -4.71 -4.56
C HIS A 189 -7.67 -3.67 -5.36
N SER A 190 -7.01 -2.52 -5.66
CA SER A 190 -7.57 -1.38 -6.41
C SER A 190 -8.84 -0.79 -5.78
N TYR A 191 -8.98 -0.80 -4.46
CA TYR A 191 -10.12 -0.22 -3.76
C TYR A 191 -11.49 -0.80 -4.15
N ILE A 192 -11.56 -2.06 -4.57
CA ILE A 192 -12.85 -2.72 -4.86
C ILE A 192 -13.60 -2.94 -3.55
N ARG A 193 -14.80 -2.35 -3.42
CA ARG A 193 -15.62 -2.40 -2.20
C ARG A 193 -16.34 -3.73 -2.02
N GLY A 194 -16.79 -4.01 -0.78
CA GLY A 194 -17.45 -5.26 -0.41
C GLY A 194 -18.79 -5.53 -1.09
N ASP A 195 -19.52 -4.49 -1.51
CA ASP A 195 -20.78 -4.61 -2.26
C ASP A 195 -20.58 -4.99 -3.73
N VAL A 196 -19.36 -4.89 -4.27
CA VAL A 196 -19.01 -5.29 -5.62
C VAL A 196 -18.69 -6.79 -5.65
N ARG A 197 -19.34 -7.55 -6.51
CA ARG A 197 -19.15 -9.01 -6.61
C ARG A 197 -18.20 -9.39 -7.75
N PRO A 198 -17.44 -10.50 -7.60
CA PRO A 198 -16.66 -11.08 -8.69
C PRO A 198 -17.50 -11.23 -9.97
N GLY A 199 -16.91 -10.86 -11.12
CA GLY A 199 -17.58 -10.78 -12.41
C GLY A 199 -18.22 -9.44 -12.74
N ALA A 200 -18.19 -8.46 -11.82
CA ALA A 200 -18.50 -7.08 -12.13
C ALA A 200 -17.31 -6.37 -12.80
N GLU A 201 -17.57 -5.26 -13.50
CA GLU A 201 -16.56 -4.52 -14.25
C GLU A 201 -15.27 -4.21 -13.48
N PRO A 202 -15.28 -3.77 -12.19
CA PRO A 202 -14.04 -3.55 -11.44
C PRO A 202 -13.16 -4.79 -11.32
N PHE A 203 -13.75 -5.98 -11.17
CA PHE A 203 -13.01 -7.24 -11.14
C PHE A 203 -12.48 -7.64 -12.52
N GLU A 204 -13.25 -7.39 -13.58
CA GLU A 204 -12.81 -7.66 -14.96
C GLU A 204 -11.63 -6.76 -15.33
N GLN A 205 -11.64 -5.51 -14.89
CA GLN A 205 -10.51 -4.58 -15.05
C GLN A 205 -9.28 -5.06 -14.26
N LEU A 206 -9.44 -5.45 -12.99
CA LEU A 206 -8.34 -5.97 -12.19
C LEU A 206 -7.75 -7.27 -12.77
N ALA A 207 -8.58 -8.13 -13.38
CA ALA A 207 -8.14 -9.38 -14.01
C ALA A 207 -7.15 -9.15 -15.16
N THR A 208 -7.18 -7.99 -15.82
CA THR A 208 -6.22 -7.68 -16.90
C THR A 208 -4.78 -7.71 -16.39
N LEU A 209 -4.55 -7.34 -15.13
CA LEU A 209 -3.24 -7.36 -14.50
C LEU A 209 -2.71 -8.79 -14.24
N ALA A 210 -3.59 -9.78 -14.18
CA ALA A 210 -3.18 -11.17 -13.91
C ALA A 210 -2.33 -11.78 -15.05
N ALA A 211 -2.40 -11.18 -16.25
CA ALA A 211 -1.56 -11.58 -17.39
C ALA A 211 -0.06 -11.23 -17.21
N HIS A 212 0.28 -10.38 -16.25
CA HIS A 212 1.63 -9.90 -16.00
C HIS A 212 2.20 -10.61 -14.77
N ASP A 213 3.24 -11.42 -14.95
CA ASP A 213 3.84 -12.24 -13.88
C ASP A 213 4.57 -11.37 -12.82
N ASN A 214 4.95 -10.16 -13.17
CA ASN A 214 5.60 -9.17 -12.31
C ASN A 214 4.63 -8.32 -11.48
N VAL A 215 3.35 -8.70 -11.41
CA VAL A 215 2.31 -8.02 -10.62
C VAL A 215 1.86 -8.86 -9.45
N LEU A 216 1.90 -8.29 -8.26
CA LEU A 216 1.32 -8.80 -7.01
C LEU A 216 0.19 -7.88 -6.55
N VAL A 217 -0.88 -8.46 -6.00
CA VAL A 217 -2.02 -7.71 -5.45
C VAL A 217 -2.05 -7.82 -3.92
N LYS A 218 -2.12 -6.68 -3.24
CA LYS A 218 -2.31 -6.65 -1.77
C LYS A 218 -3.77 -6.74 -1.37
N LEU A 219 -4.03 -7.66 -0.45
CA LEU A 219 -5.24 -7.72 0.37
C LEU A 219 -5.02 -6.85 1.61
N SER A 220 -5.10 -5.54 1.44
CA SER A 220 -4.98 -4.55 2.51
C SER A 220 -6.16 -3.57 2.47
N GLY A 221 -6.38 -2.79 3.51
CA GLY A 221 -7.53 -1.90 3.62
C GLY A 221 -8.87 -2.65 3.65
N VAL A 222 -8.87 -3.91 4.05
CA VAL A 222 -10.06 -4.78 3.97
C VAL A 222 -11.18 -4.27 4.87
N VAL A 223 -10.86 -3.75 6.04
CA VAL A 223 -11.85 -3.21 6.99
C VAL A 223 -12.57 -2.02 6.38
N THR A 224 -11.82 -1.02 5.90
CA THR A 224 -12.37 0.17 5.22
C THR A 224 -13.18 -0.19 3.97
N LEU A 225 -12.81 -1.26 3.27
CA LEU A 225 -13.46 -1.67 2.02
C LEU A 225 -14.61 -2.66 2.21
N SER A 226 -14.81 -3.18 3.41
CA SER A 226 -15.94 -4.05 3.75
C SER A 226 -17.16 -3.22 4.12
N ASP A 227 -18.35 -3.71 3.80
CA ASP A 227 -19.62 -3.20 4.30
C ASP A 227 -20.15 -4.04 5.49
N GLU A 228 -19.39 -5.07 5.91
CA GLU A 228 -19.73 -5.97 7.01
C GLU A 228 -18.70 -5.90 8.14
N GLU A 229 -19.16 -6.13 9.37
CA GLU A 229 -18.28 -6.26 10.53
C GLU A 229 -17.43 -7.53 10.42
N TYR A 230 -16.37 -7.62 11.26
CA TYR A 230 -15.55 -8.84 11.36
C TYR A 230 -16.43 -10.12 11.41
N PRO A 231 -16.15 -11.12 10.61
CA PRO A 231 -14.94 -11.36 9.81
C PRO A 231 -15.01 -10.91 8.33
N TYR A 232 -15.69 -9.82 7.99
CA TYR A 232 -15.72 -9.21 6.67
C TYR A 232 -16.14 -10.19 5.57
N SER A 233 -17.28 -10.85 5.76
CA SER A 233 -17.69 -11.98 4.91
C SER A 233 -17.98 -11.59 3.47
N ASP A 234 -18.27 -10.32 3.21
CA ASP A 234 -18.39 -9.74 1.87
C ASP A 234 -17.05 -9.74 1.08
N LYS A 235 -15.91 -9.90 1.79
CA LYS A 235 -14.57 -9.99 1.19
C LYS A 235 -14.10 -11.44 0.92
N HIS A 236 -14.80 -12.44 1.41
CA HIS A 236 -14.39 -13.83 1.22
C HIS A 236 -14.37 -14.21 -0.28
N ASP A 237 -15.42 -13.87 -1.02
CA ASP A 237 -15.47 -14.12 -2.47
C ASP A 237 -14.37 -13.34 -3.24
N HIS A 238 -13.94 -12.17 -2.74
CA HIS A 238 -12.85 -11.39 -3.34
C HIS A 238 -11.52 -12.16 -3.26
N VAL A 239 -11.19 -12.70 -2.09
CA VAL A 239 -9.97 -13.50 -1.89
C VAL A 239 -9.96 -14.72 -2.79
N LEU A 240 -11.08 -15.46 -2.85
CA LEU A 240 -11.20 -16.65 -3.68
C LEU A 240 -11.06 -16.33 -5.17
N TRP A 241 -11.64 -15.21 -5.59
CA TRP A 241 -11.50 -14.72 -6.94
C TRP A 241 -10.04 -14.32 -7.25
N LEU A 242 -9.36 -13.62 -6.35
CA LEU A 242 -7.95 -13.26 -6.53
C LEU A 242 -7.08 -14.51 -6.63
N LEU A 243 -7.34 -15.54 -5.82
CA LEU A 243 -6.62 -16.82 -5.91
C LEU A 243 -6.80 -17.50 -7.27
N ASP A 244 -8.01 -17.44 -7.83
CA ASP A 244 -8.30 -18.03 -9.15
C ASP A 244 -7.58 -17.26 -10.27
N GLN A 245 -7.49 -15.93 -10.18
CA GLN A 245 -6.91 -15.10 -11.24
C GLN A 245 -5.38 -14.99 -11.15
N PHE A 246 -4.84 -14.72 -9.94
CA PHE A 246 -3.42 -14.40 -9.73
C PHE A 246 -2.61 -15.60 -9.19
N GLY A 247 -3.28 -16.59 -8.63
CA GLY A 247 -2.60 -17.63 -7.84
C GLY A 247 -2.12 -17.07 -6.48
N ARG A 248 -1.90 -17.97 -5.52
CA ARG A 248 -1.49 -17.58 -4.15
C ARG A 248 -0.11 -16.94 -4.08
N GLU A 249 0.72 -17.16 -5.08
CA GLU A 249 2.07 -16.64 -5.19
C GLU A 249 2.11 -15.14 -5.48
N ARG A 250 0.98 -14.56 -5.91
CA ARG A 250 0.86 -13.14 -6.28
C ARG A 250 -0.23 -12.39 -5.52
N ILE A 251 -0.55 -12.87 -4.31
CA ILE A 251 -1.47 -12.20 -3.39
C ILE A 251 -0.76 -12.07 -2.05
N ALA A 252 -0.78 -10.88 -1.44
CA ALA A 252 -0.19 -10.66 -0.13
C ALA A 252 -1.14 -9.94 0.81
N TRP A 253 -1.17 -10.39 2.07
CA TRP A 253 -1.88 -9.69 3.13
C TRP A 253 -1.11 -8.44 3.60
N GLY A 254 -1.86 -7.38 3.92
CA GLY A 254 -1.37 -6.20 4.62
C GLY A 254 -2.48 -5.62 5.51
N SER A 255 -2.11 -5.10 6.65
CA SER A 255 -3.08 -4.63 7.65
C SER A 255 -3.72 -3.30 7.33
N ASP A 256 -2.99 -2.42 6.66
CA ASP A 256 -3.26 -0.98 6.59
C ASP A 256 -3.30 -0.29 7.98
N TRP A 257 -2.60 -0.89 8.95
CA TRP A 257 -2.54 -0.37 10.31
C TRP A 257 -1.65 0.88 10.42
N PRO A 258 -2.03 1.94 11.17
CA PRO A 258 -3.18 2.04 12.05
C PRO A 258 -4.44 2.67 11.43
N ASN A 259 -4.53 2.82 10.11
CA ASN A 259 -5.71 3.40 9.45
C ASN A 259 -7.01 2.69 9.83
N GLU A 260 -6.94 1.38 9.99
CA GLU A 260 -8.09 0.52 10.31
C GLU A 260 -8.47 0.51 11.81
N SER A 261 -7.74 1.26 12.66
CA SER A 261 -7.87 1.19 14.13
C SER A 261 -9.19 1.68 14.69
N ASN A 262 -9.99 2.38 13.91
CA ASN A 262 -11.32 2.84 14.32
C ASN A 262 -12.35 1.71 14.34
N ASP A 263 -12.24 0.82 13.37
CA ASP A 263 -13.26 -0.18 13.06
C ASP A 263 -12.79 -1.61 13.32
N ALA A 264 -11.50 -1.81 13.57
CA ALA A 264 -10.91 -3.11 13.84
C ALA A 264 -9.73 -3.04 14.83
N THR A 265 -9.39 -4.19 15.37
CA THR A 265 -8.09 -4.40 16.02
C THR A 265 -7.06 -4.88 14.99
N TYR A 266 -5.78 -4.68 15.25
CA TYR A 266 -4.72 -5.20 14.38
C TYR A 266 -4.83 -6.72 14.18
N LEU A 267 -5.26 -7.47 15.23
CA LEU A 267 -5.50 -8.91 15.15
C LEU A 267 -6.60 -9.24 14.12
N GLU A 268 -7.68 -8.50 14.10
CA GLU A 268 -8.80 -8.74 13.19
C GLU A 268 -8.41 -8.50 11.73
N THR A 269 -7.50 -7.53 11.45
CA THR A 269 -7.00 -7.30 10.09
C THR A 269 -6.23 -8.51 9.53
N LEU A 270 -5.68 -9.38 10.37
CA LEU A 270 -4.99 -10.61 9.97
C LEU A 270 -5.92 -11.83 9.99
N THR A 271 -6.68 -11.99 11.08
CA THR A 271 -7.35 -13.27 11.38
C THR A 271 -8.64 -13.50 10.60
N TRP A 272 -9.18 -12.50 9.93
CA TRP A 272 -10.36 -12.67 9.07
C TRP A 272 -10.13 -13.71 7.94
N LEU A 273 -8.90 -13.83 7.45
CA LEU A 273 -8.53 -14.85 6.46
C LEU A 273 -8.79 -16.27 6.94
N ASN A 274 -8.74 -16.51 8.27
CA ASN A 274 -9.02 -17.83 8.85
C ASN A 274 -10.52 -18.20 8.80
N HIS A 275 -11.39 -17.26 8.44
CA HIS A 275 -12.82 -17.47 8.28
C HIS A 275 -13.25 -17.71 6.82
N VAL A 276 -12.31 -17.71 5.90
CA VAL A 276 -12.53 -18.12 4.51
C VAL A 276 -12.32 -19.62 4.43
N ASP A 277 -13.40 -20.40 4.53
CA ASP A 277 -13.36 -21.86 4.68
C ASP A 277 -12.60 -22.60 3.56
N GLU A 278 -12.55 -22.03 2.37
CA GLU A 278 -11.90 -22.61 1.18
C GLU A 278 -10.37 -22.41 1.18
N LEU A 279 -9.83 -21.52 2.01
CA LEU A 279 -8.38 -21.31 2.11
C LEU A 279 -7.72 -22.48 2.84
N SER A 280 -6.77 -23.12 2.18
CA SER A 280 -5.91 -24.09 2.86
C SER A 280 -4.87 -23.40 3.74
N GLN A 281 -4.31 -24.13 4.71
CA GLN A 281 -3.18 -23.65 5.50
C GLN A 281 -2.01 -23.20 4.62
N SER A 282 -1.79 -23.87 3.50
CA SER A 282 -0.73 -23.50 2.54
C SER A 282 -1.02 -22.19 1.82
N ASP A 283 -2.30 -21.89 1.51
CA ASP A 283 -2.67 -20.61 0.91
C ASP A 283 -2.47 -19.47 1.92
N LEU A 284 -2.84 -19.67 3.18
CA LEU A 284 -2.59 -18.71 4.25
C LEU A 284 -1.09 -18.43 4.41
N GLU A 285 -0.23 -19.47 4.41
CA GLU A 285 1.22 -19.30 4.50
C GLU A 285 1.81 -18.50 3.32
N TRP A 286 1.25 -18.66 2.12
CA TRP A 286 1.66 -17.86 0.98
C TRP A 286 1.19 -16.42 1.11
N ILE A 287 -0.10 -16.19 1.35
CA ILE A 287 -0.71 -14.86 1.42
C ILE A 287 -0.12 -14.02 2.54
N THR A 288 0.23 -14.64 3.69
CA THR A 288 0.71 -13.88 4.86
C THR A 288 2.23 -13.78 4.98
N ASP A 289 3.00 -14.41 4.07
CA ASP A 289 4.46 -14.42 4.17
C ASP A 289 5.15 -14.53 2.81
N ARG A 290 5.04 -15.69 2.14
CA ARG A 290 5.95 -16.07 1.06
C ARG A 290 5.79 -15.26 -0.22
N SER A 291 4.54 -14.96 -0.59
CA SER A 291 4.24 -14.30 -1.87
C SER A 291 4.95 -12.97 -2.00
N PHE A 292 4.85 -12.13 -0.98
CA PHE A 292 5.46 -10.81 -1.00
C PHE A 292 6.98 -10.89 -1.01
N ARG A 293 7.55 -11.70 -0.08
CA ARG A 293 9.03 -11.85 -0.01
C ARG A 293 9.62 -12.31 -1.34
N GLN A 294 9.01 -13.34 -1.93
CA GLN A 294 9.47 -13.84 -3.22
C GLN A 294 9.31 -12.80 -4.33
N HIS A 295 8.21 -12.04 -4.32
CA HIS A 295 7.89 -11.08 -5.38
C HIS A 295 8.84 -9.89 -5.40
N VAL A 296 9.23 -9.38 -4.22
CA VAL A 296 10.12 -8.21 -4.09
C VAL A 296 11.58 -8.58 -3.78
N GLY A 297 11.93 -9.87 -3.79
CA GLY A 297 13.30 -10.34 -3.56
C GLY A 297 13.80 -10.21 -2.12
N MET A 298 12.90 -10.25 -1.12
CA MET A 298 13.28 -10.28 0.30
C MET A 298 13.60 -11.72 0.75
N ASP A 299 14.65 -11.88 1.56
CA ASP A 299 15.05 -13.17 2.16
C ASP A 299 14.13 -13.63 3.31
#